data_ee158e332f97abe49a1c49ffc7b63185
#
_entry.id   ee158e332f97abe49a1c49ffc7b63185
#
_cell.length_a   1.000
_cell.length_b   1.000
_cell.length_c   1.000
_cell.angle_alpha   90.00
_cell.angle_beta   90.00
_cell.angle_gamma   90.00
#
_symmetry.space_group_name_H-M   'P 1'
#
loop_
_entity.id
_entity.type
_entity.pdbx_description
1 polymer ?
#
loop_
_entity_poly.entity_id
_entity_poly.type
_entity_poly.pdbx_seq_one_letter_code
_entity_poly.pdbx_strand_id
1 'polypeptide(L)'
;VQKGVGKFMPDNRAGIQRTLHRISAIRNREDKIIGLTLRVGRAIEGAIDIIRDIVQKGESVLILGPPGVGKTTMLREVAKFLADEMNKRVIIVDTSNEIAGDGDIPHPAIGNARRMQVNSPRMQHSVMIEAVENHMPEVIVIDEIGTNEDAMAARTIAERGVQLIGTAHGNNLDNLILNPTLSDLIGGIDAVTLGDDEARRRKTQKTIPVSYTHLRAHETL
;
A
#
# COMPACT_ATOMS: atom_id res chain seq x y z
N VAL A 1 -13.79 18.97 -23.21
CA VAL A 1 -13.14 18.04 -22.28
C VAL A 1 -12.48 18.81 -21.13
N GLN A 2 -11.70 19.88 -21.39
CA GLN A 2 -11.02 20.64 -20.30
C GLN A 2 -11.98 21.29 -19.27
N LYS A 3 -13.23 21.58 -19.61
CA LYS A 3 -14.21 22.17 -18.67
C LYS A 3 -14.79 21.16 -17.63
N GLY A 4 -14.68 19.86 -17.88
CA GLY A 4 -15.21 18.82 -16.98
C GLY A 4 -14.13 17.94 -16.32
N VAL A 5 -12.88 18.16 -16.69
CA VAL A 5 -11.72 17.45 -16.16
C VAL A 5 -10.85 18.46 -15.42
N GLY A 6 -10.42 18.16 -14.22
CA GLY A 6 -9.52 19.01 -13.46
C GLY A 6 -8.22 19.33 -14.22
N LYS A 7 -7.36 20.12 -13.62
CA LYS A 7 -6.04 20.44 -14.18
C LYS A 7 -5.21 19.15 -14.31
N PHE A 8 -4.53 18.97 -15.44
CA PHE A 8 -3.57 17.88 -15.58
C PHE A 8 -2.39 18.09 -14.64
N MET A 9 -2.06 17.06 -13.89
CA MET A 9 -0.91 17.03 -12.99
C MET A 9 0.41 16.96 -13.79
N PRO A 10 1.58 17.14 -13.15
CA PRO A 10 2.88 17.08 -13.83
C PRO A 10 3.16 15.75 -14.55
N ASP A 11 2.52 14.67 -14.12
CA ASP A 11 2.58 13.33 -14.73
C ASP A 11 1.64 13.18 -15.95
N ASN A 12 1.01 14.29 -16.40
CA ASN A 12 0.01 14.32 -17.46
C ASN A 12 -1.27 13.53 -17.17
N ARG A 13 -1.59 13.29 -15.91
CA ARG A 13 -2.83 12.64 -15.48
C ARG A 13 -3.82 13.65 -14.95
N ALA A 14 -5.10 13.32 -15.09
CA ALA A 14 -6.20 14.03 -14.47
C ALA A 14 -7.31 13.03 -14.17
N GLY A 15 -8.06 13.27 -13.11
CA GLY A 15 -9.20 12.45 -12.73
C GLY A 15 -10.53 13.20 -12.86
N ILE A 16 -11.60 12.43 -12.82
CA ILE A 16 -12.95 12.94 -12.68
C ILE A 16 -13.35 12.71 -11.23
N GLN A 17 -13.82 13.77 -10.58
CA GLN A 17 -14.23 13.70 -9.18
C GLN A 17 -15.24 12.57 -8.93
N ARG A 18 -15.09 11.89 -7.80
CA ARG A 18 -15.94 10.77 -7.37
C ARG A 18 -15.91 9.55 -8.29
N THR A 19 -14.89 9.44 -9.14
CA THR A 19 -14.75 8.28 -10.04
C THR A 19 -13.34 7.67 -9.95
N LEU A 20 -13.21 6.44 -10.42
CA LEU A 20 -11.93 5.76 -10.62
C LEU A 20 -11.42 5.91 -12.05
N HIS A 21 -12.05 6.79 -12.84
CA HIS A 21 -11.62 7.05 -14.20
C HIS A 21 -10.36 7.90 -14.21
N ARG A 22 -9.43 7.55 -15.08
CA ARG A 22 -8.18 8.27 -15.28
C ARG A 22 -8.10 8.77 -16.72
N ILE A 23 -7.70 10.01 -16.88
CA ILE A 23 -7.46 10.63 -18.17
C ILE A 23 -5.98 10.97 -18.22
N SER A 24 -5.30 10.53 -19.28
CA SER A 24 -3.89 10.84 -19.52
C SER A 24 -3.75 11.67 -20.81
N ALA A 25 -3.03 12.80 -20.72
CA ALA A 25 -2.79 13.67 -21.86
C ALA A 25 -1.56 13.21 -22.65
N ILE A 26 -1.70 13.23 -23.97
CA ILE A 26 -0.58 13.12 -24.90
C ILE A 26 -0.25 14.53 -25.38
N ARG A 27 0.99 14.97 -25.19
CA ARG A 27 1.44 16.31 -25.56
C ARG A 27 2.39 16.27 -26.75
N ASN A 28 2.37 17.35 -27.54
CA ASN A 28 3.35 17.59 -28.58
C ASN A 28 4.62 18.26 -28.01
N ARG A 29 5.59 18.58 -28.86
CA ARG A 29 6.86 19.24 -28.48
C ARG A 29 6.67 20.67 -27.92
N GLU A 30 5.52 21.27 -28.15
CA GLU A 30 5.15 22.60 -27.66
C GLU A 30 4.28 22.55 -26.41
N ASP A 31 4.23 21.37 -25.75
CA ASP A 31 3.41 21.10 -24.55
C ASP A 31 1.89 21.21 -24.75
N LYS A 32 1.40 21.26 -26.00
CA LYS A 32 -0.03 21.26 -26.31
C LYS A 32 -0.60 19.85 -26.26
N ILE A 33 -1.79 19.70 -25.67
CA ILE A 33 -2.50 18.41 -25.65
C ILE A 33 -3.02 18.12 -27.06
N ILE A 34 -2.53 17.02 -27.64
CA ILE A 34 -2.91 16.53 -28.98
C ILE A 34 -3.72 15.23 -28.93
N GLY A 35 -3.75 14.56 -27.78
CA GLY A 35 -4.51 13.33 -27.61
C GLY A 35 -4.81 13.05 -26.16
N LEU A 36 -5.77 12.16 -25.92
CA LEU A 36 -6.17 11.73 -24.59
C LEU A 36 -6.32 10.20 -24.57
N THR A 37 -5.84 9.57 -23.49
CA THR A 37 -6.16 8.19 -23.17
C THR A 37 -7.09 8.17 -21.98
N LEU A 38 -8.23 7.50 -22.10
CA LEU A 38 -9.21 7.35 -21.03
C LEU A 38 -9.17 5.90 -20.52
N ARG A 39 -8.94 5.75 -19.22
CA ARG A 39 -9.03 4.47 -18.51
C ARG A 39 -10.29 4.49 -17.65
N VAL A 40 -11.21 3.58 -17.95
CA VAL A 40 -12.44 3.40 -17.17
C VAL A 40 -12.13 2.50 -15.99
N GLY A 41 -12.15 3.07 -14.78
CA GLY A 41 -12.08 2.33 -13.53
C GLY A 41 -13.47 1.95 -13.03
N ARG A 42 -13.58 0.80 -12.39
CA ARG A 42 -14.80 0.31 -11.74
C ARG A 42 -14.46 -0.14 -10.32
N ALA A 43 -15.34 0.13 -9.37
CA ALA A 43 -15.30 -0.51 -8.07
C ALA A 43 -15.96 -1.90 -8.21
N ILE A 44 -15.32 -2.91 -7.66
CA ILE A 44 -15.82 -4.28 -7.55
C ILE A 44 -15.99 -4.53 -6.05
N GLU A 45 -17.03 -5.25 -5.65
CA GLU A 45 -17.32 -5.56 -4.25
C GLU A 45 -17.13 -7.07 -3.99
N GLY A 46 -16.84 -7.42 -2.72
CA GLY A 46 -16.71 -8.80 -2.24
C GLY A 46 -15.28 -9.31 -2.04
N ALA A 47 -14.26 -8.54 -2.43
CA ALA A 47 -12.86 -8.94 -2.24
C ALA A 47 -12.44 -9.00 -0.76
N ILE A 48 -13.08 -8.21 0.11
CA ILE A 48 -12.77 -8.17 1.54
C ILE A 48 -13.13 -9.47 2.27
N ASP A 49 -14.11 -10.22 1.80
CA ASP A 49 -14.61 -11.41 2.51
C ASP A 49 -13.52 -12.45 2.77
N ILE A 50 -12.48 -12.47 1.93
CA ILE A 50 -11.32 -13.37 2.06
C ILE A 50 -10.46 -13.05 3.30
N ILE A 51 -10.36 -11.78 3.69
CA ILE A 51 -9.46 -11.33 4.77
C ILE A 51 -10.17 -10.57 5.89
N ARG A 52 -11.50 -10.53 5.88
CA ARG A 52 -12.32 -9.79 6.84
C ARG A 52 -11.98 -10.13 8.29
N ASP A 53 -11.86 -11.40 8.60
CA ASP A 53 -11.53 -11.92 9.95
C ASP A 53 -10.12 -11.53 10.41
N ILE A 54 -9.18 -11.44 9.46
CA ILE A 54 -7.80 -11.01 9.73
C ILE A 54 -7.77 -9.52 10.06
N VAL A 55 -8.42 -8.71 9.23
CA VAL A 55 -8.42 -7.25 9.35
C VAL A 55 -9.13 -6.80 10.63
N GLN A 56 -10.17 -7.51 11.06
CA GLN A 56 -10.91 -7.23 12.30
C GLN A 56 -10.08 -7.40 13.57
N LYS A 57 -9.03 -8.24 13.57
CA LYS A 57 -8.16 -8.46 14.72
C LYS A 57 -7.34 -7.25 15.13
N GLY A 58 -7.26 -6.22 14.25
CA GLY A 58 -6.47 -5.03 14.50
C GLY A 58 -4.97 -5.20 14.26
N GLU A 59 -4.54 -6.35 13.76
CA GLU A 59 -3.15 -6.59 13.36
C GLU A 59 -2.85 -5.91 12.02
N SER A 60 -1.59 -5.51 11.82
CA SER A 60 -1.14 -4.98 10.53
C SER A 60 -1.09 -6.07 9.48
N VAL A 61 -1.49 -5.75 8.25
CA VAL A 61 -1.61 -6.71 7.14
C VAL A 61 -0.83 -6.20 5.93
N LEU A 62 0.04 -7.04 5.40
CA LEU A 62 0.74 -6.80 4.14
C LEU A 62 0.26 -7.79 3.08
N ILE A 63 -0.33 -7.26 2.01
CA ILE A 63 -0.88 -8.04 0.90
C ILE A 63 0.19 -8.14 -0.20
N LEU A 64 0.61 -9.35 -0.50
CA LEU A 64 1.56 -9.65 -1.56
C LEU A 64 0.85 -10.20 -2.80
N GLY A 65 1.42 -9.94 -3.95
CA GLY A 65 0.94 -10.53 -5.19
C GLY A 65 1.41 -9.78 -6.44
N PRO A 66 1.36 -10.42 -7.62
CA PRO A 66 1.72 -9.78 -8.87
C PRO A 66 0.77 -8.63 -9.22
N PRO A 67 1.14 -7.77 -10.18
CA PRO A 67 0.26 -6.73 -10.69
C PRO A 67 -1.06 -7.30 -11.24
N GLY A 68 -2.17 -6.58 -11.04
CA GLY A 68 -3.45 -6.92 -11.66
C GLY A 68 -4.30 -7.98 -10.92
N VAL A 69 -3.84 -8.55 -9.82
CA VAL A 69 -4.61 -9.57 -9.04
C VAL A 69 -5.70 -8.98 -8.13
N GLY A 70 -5.89 -7.67 -8.13
CA GLY A 70 -6.97 -7.04 -7.35
C GLY A 70 -6.54 -6.46 -6.00
N LYS A 71 -5.24 -6.35 -5.69
CA LYS A 71 -4.74 -5.77 -4.42
C LYS A 71 -5.36 -4.41 -4.10
N THR A 72 -5.36 -3.49 -5.05
CA THR A 72 -5.94 -2.14 -4.88
C THR A 72 -7.45 -2.18 -4.63
N THR A 73 -8.16 -3.13 -5.25
CA THR A 73 -9.59 -3.35 -5.00
C THR A 73 -9.81 -3.80 -3.56
N MET A 74 -9.01 -4.74 -3.09
CA MET A 74 -9.06 -5.25 -1.72
C MET A 74 -8.75 -4.13 -0.71
N LEU A 75 -7.70 -3.32 -0.93
CA LEU A 75 -7.39 -2.17 -0.07
C LEU A 75 -8.55 -1.19 0.03
N ARG A 76 -9.23 -0.92 -1.08
CA ARG A 76 -10.40 -0.02 -1.11
C ARG A 76 -11.54 -0.54 -0.23
N GLU A 77 -11.86 -1.82 -0.36
CA GLU A 77 -12.92 -2.45 0.43
C GLU A 77 -12.55 -2.55 1.91
N VAL A 78 -11.30 -2.87 2.22
CA VAL A 78 -10.79 -2.87 3.59
C VAL A 78 -10.91 -1.48 4.21
N ALA A 79 -10.52 -0.43 3.49
CA ALA A 79 -10.64 0.94 3.97
C ALA A 79 -12.10 1.31 4.27
N LYS A 80 -13.02 0.99 3.36
CA LYS A 80 -14.46 1.19 3.55
C LYS A 80 -15.00 0.43 4.74
N PHE A 81 -14.69 -0.86 4.84
CA PHE A 81 -15.14 -1.73 5.91
C PHE A 81 -14.70 -1.22 7.30
N LEU A 82 -13.41 -0.87 7.43
CA LEU A 82 -12.88 -0.37 8.70
C LEU A 82 -13.46 0.99 9.07
N ALA A 83 -13.71 1.85 8.08
CA ALA A 83 -14.28 3.17 8.33
C ALA A 83 -15.79 3.13 8.60
N ASP A 84 -16.57 2.36 7.83
CA ASP A 84 -18.03 2.39 7.87
C ASP A 84 -18.61 1.37 8.87
N GLU A 85 -18.09 0.13 8.88
CA GLU A 85 -18.64 -0.92 9.73
C GLU A 85 -17.94 -0.99 11.10
N MET A 86 -16.63 -0.74 11.14
CA MET A 86 -15.86 -0.76 12.39
C MET A 86 -15.72 0.62 13.05
N ASN A 87 -16.23 1.69 12.40
CA ASN A 87 -16.16 3.09 12.86
C ASN A 87 -14.74 3.56 13.23
N LYS A 88 -13.72 3.04 12.54
CA LYS A 88 -12.34 3.44 12.76
C LYS A 88 -11.98 4.70 11.98
N ARG A 89 -11.06 5.49 12.53
CA ARG A 89 -10.44 6.60 11.81
C ARG A 89 -9.42 6.05 10.83
N VAL A 90 -9.83 5.93 9.57
CA VAL A 90 -9.01 5.37 8.49
C VAL A 90 -8.45 6.48 7.62
N ILE A 91 -7.14 6.46 7.38
CA ILE A 91 -6.48 7.31 6.39
C ILE A 91 -5.88 6.44 5.30
N ILE A 92 -6.11 6.83 4.05
CA ILE A 92 -5.55 6.21 2.86
C ILE A 92 -4.44 7.13 2.34
N VAL A 93 -3.23 6.62 2.23
CA VAL A 93 -2.12 7.26 1.52
C VAL A 93 -2.10 6.69 0.12
N ASP A 94 -2.61 7.46 -0.84
CA ASP A 94 -2.91 7.02 -2.21
C ASP A 94 -1.92 7.64 -3.20
N THR A 95 -0.78 7.00 -3.38
CA THR A 95 0.33 7.49 -4.19
C THR A 95 0.04 7.41 -5.68
N SER A 96 -0.57 6.32 -6.11
CA SER A 96 -0.94 6.12 -7.52
C SER A 96 -2.35 6.61 -7.86
N ASN A 97 -3.09 7.11 -6.86
CA ASN A 97 -4.50 7.50 -6.98
C ASN A 97 -5.40 6.37 -7.50
N GLU A 98 -5.05 5.12 -7.22
CA GLU A 98 -5.79 3.95 -7.68
C GLU A 98 -6.83 3.47 -6.66
N ILE A 99 -6.63 3.76 -5.37
CA ILE A 99 -7.59 3.37 -4.33
C ILE A 99 -8.83 4.25 -4.39
N ALA A 100 -8.64 5.58 -4.37
CA ALA A 100 -9.73 6.54 -4.23
C ALA A 100 -9.98 7.40 -5.49
N GLY A 101 -9.17 7.23 -6.53
CA GLY A 101 -9.28 7.96 -7.80
C GLY A 101 -8.42 9.22 -7.88
N ASP A 102 -8.23 9.73 -9.10
CA ASP A 102 -7.35 10.88 -9.38
C ASP A 102 -7.99 12.25 -9.07
N GLY A 103 -9.31 12.32 -8.87
CA GLY A 103 -10.02 13.60 -8.61
C GLY A 103 -9.81 14.11 -7.17
N ASP A 104 -10.00 15.41 -6.93
CA ASP A 104 -9.88 16.02 -5.59
C ASP A 104 -10.91 15.46 -4.60
N ILE A 105 -12.10 15.11 -5.09
CA ILE A 105 -13.12 14.41 -4.31
C ILE A 105 -12.97 12.91 -4.55
N PRO A 106 -12.71 12.13 -3.49
CA PRO A 106 -12.46 10.69 -3.63
C PRO A 106 -13.72 9.93 -4.06
N HIS A 107 -13.51 8.74 -4.59
CA HIS A 107 -14.58 7.82 -4.98
C HIS A 107 -15.35 7.33 -3.75
N PRO A 108 -16.71 7.26 -3.79
CA PRO A 108 -17.53 6.83 -2.65
C PRO A 108 -17.24 5.40 -2.14
N ALA A 109 -16.60 4.57 -2.94
CA ALA A 109 -16.26 3.20 -2.55
C ALA A 109 -15.19 3.10 -1.44
N ILE A 110 -14.60 4.21 -0.99
CA ILE A 110 -13.77 4.22 0.22
C ILE A 110 -14.57 4.49 1.51
N GLY A 111 -15.88 4.73 1.39
CA GLY A 111 -16.73 5.06 2.53
C GLY A 111 -16.30 6.34 3.25
N ASN A 112 -16.32 6.32 4.57
CA ASN A 112 -15.90 7.41 5.45
C ASN A 112 -14.37 7.51 5.64
N ALA A 113 -13.58 6.66 4.98
CA ALA A 113 -12.13 6.79 5.01
C ALA A 113 -11.67 8.10 4.36
N ARG A 114 -10.64 8.71 4.95
CA ARG A 114 -10.06 9.97 4.46
C ARG A 114 -8.84 9.66 3.60
N ARG A 115 -8.71 10.36 2.47
CA ARG A 115 -7.57 10.18 1.57
C ARG A 115 -6.58 11.32 1.68
N MET A 116 -5.31 10.98 1.69
CA MET A 116 -4.18 11.88 1.45
C MET A 116 -3.54 11.51 0.11
N GLN A 117 -3.47 12.47 -0.80
CA GLN A 117 -2.76 12.32 -2.08
C GLN A 117 -1.27 12.57 -1.90
N VAL A 118 -0.45 11.85 -2.63
CA VAL A 118 1.00 12.01 -2.62
C VAL A 118 1.44 12.73 -3.89
N ASN A 119 2.08 13.87 -3.74
CA ASN A 119 2.51 14.70 -4.88
C ASN A 119 3.57 14.03 -5.75
N SER A 120 4.41 13.20 -5.15
CA SER A 120 5.46 12.45 -5.84
C SER A 120 5.68 11.13 -5.11
N PRO A 121 5.87 10.00 -5.81
CA PRO A 121 6.13 8.70 -5.18
C PRO A 121 7.27 8.74 -4.15
N ARG A 122 8.30 9.57 -4.39
CA ARG A 122 9.42 9.76 -3.46
C ARG A 122 9.04 10.37 -2.12
N MET A 123 7.86 11.00 -2.02
CA MET A 123 7.38 11.67 -0.80
C MET A 123 6.38 10.82 -0.02
N GLN A 124 6.12 9.59 -0.45
CA GLN A 124 5.15 8.71 0.19
C GLN A 124 5.43 8.52 1.67
N HIS A 125 6.65 8.16 2.04
CA HIS A 125 7.06 7.99 3.43
C HIS A 125 6.80 9.22 4.30
N SER A 126 7.03 10.43 3.76
CA SER A 126 6.76 11.68 4.49
C SER A 126 5.26 11.89 4.72
N VAL A 127 4.43 11.60 3.71
CA VAL A 127 2.96 11.69 3.83
C VAL A 127 2.42 10.63 4.79
N MET A 128 3.03 9.45 4.84
CA MET A 128 2.67 8.39 5.80
C MET A 128 2.89 8.87 7.25
N ILE A 129 4.04 9.47 7.53
CA ILE A 129 4.35 10.04 8.87
C ILE A 129 3.43 11.20 9.18
N GLU A 130 3.25 12.14 8.23
CA GLU A 130 2.32 13.27 8.38
C GLU A 130 0.91 12.82 8.71
N ALA A 131 0.42 11.75 8.06
CA ALA A 131 -0.89 11.17 8.33
C ALA A 131 -1.06 10.80 9.81
N VAL A 132 -0.07 10.17 10.39
CA VAL A 132 -0.11 9.74 11.80
C VAL A 132 0.05 10.91 12.75
N GLU A 133 0.95 11.83 12.47
CA GLU A 133 1.24 12.96 13.36
C GLU A 133 0.10 13.98 13.42
N ASN A 134 -0.50 14.29 12.25
CA ASN A 134 -1.47 15.36 12.17
C ASN A 134 -2.93 14.88 12.26
N HIS A 135 -3.21 13.64 11.95
CA HIS A 135 -4.60 13.17 11.79
C HIS A 135 -5.00 12.03 12.72
N MET A 136 -4.07 11.52 13.53
CA MET A 136 -4.30 10.50 14.57
C MET A 136 -5.18 9.33 14.09
N PRO A 137 -4.83 8.65 12.99
CA PRO A 137 -5.61 7.51 12.51
C PRO A 137 -5.48 6.32 13.47
N GLU A 138 -6.49 5.46 13.47
CA GLU A 138 -6.41 4.12 14.06
C GLU A 138 -5.90 3.11 13.02
N VAL A 139 -6.17 3.40 11.75
CA VAL A 139 -5.74 2.59 10.62
C VAL A 139 -5.18 3.45 9.51
N ILE A 140 -4.06 3.03 8.95
CA ILE A 140 -3.49 3.61 7.74
C ILE A 140 -3.49 2.57 6.62
N VAL A 141 -3.99 2.97 5.45
CA VAL A 141 -4.01 2.12 4.25
C VAL A 141 -3.03 2.71 3.24
N ILE A 142 -2.13 1.89 2.72
CA ILE A 142 -1.04 2.31 1.83
C ILE A 142 -1.12 1.50 0.54
N ASP A 143 -1.14 2.20 -0.61
CA ASP A 143 -1.29 1.56 -1.91
C ASP A 143 -0.16 0.57 -2.20
N GLU A 144 1.08 1.02 -2.08
CA GLU A 144 2.25 0.18 -2.31
C GLU A 144 3.44 0.62 -1.45
N ILE A 145 4.06 -0.32 -0.75
CA ILE A 145 5.30 -0.11 -0.03
C ILE A 145 6.43 -0.63 -0.94
N GLY A 146 7.18 0.31 -1.53
CA GLY A 146 8.16 -0.03 -2.57
C GLY A 146 9.60 0.40 -2.28
N THR A 147 9.82 1.29 -1.31
CA THR A 147 11.15 1.83 -0.97
C THR A 147 11.56 1.52 0.46
N ASN A 148 12.86 1.64 0.76
CA ASN A 148 13.37 1.51 2.12
C ASN A 148 12.74 2.54 3.06
N GLU A 149 12.59 3.76 2.58
CA GLU A 149 12.00 4.86 3.35
C GLU A 149 10.53 4.57 3.69
N ASP A 150 9.78 3.98 2.76
CA ASP A 150 8.41 3.54 3.01
C ASP A 150 8.37 2.42 4.05
N ALA A 151 9.28 1.45 3.95
CA ALA A 151 9.37 0.35 4.91
C ALA A 151 9.71 0.84 6.32
N MET A 152 10.65 1.76 6.45
CA MET A 152 10.99 2.39 7.74
C MET A 152 9.83 3.20 8.31
N ALA A 153 9.12 3.96 7.47
CA ALA A 153 7.93 4.71 7.90
C ALA A 153 6.82 3.75 8.36
N ALA A 154 6.57 2.67 7.62
CA ALA A 154 5.58 1.65 7.96
C ALA A 154 5.89 0.98 9.30
N ARG A 155 7.16 0.64 9.56
CA ARG A 155 7.60 0.12 10.85
C ARG A 155 7.36 1.12 11.98
N THR A 156 7.77 2.38 11.80
CA THR A 156 7.55 3.44 12.79
C THR A 156 6.07 3.63 13.13
N ILE A 157 5.19 3.53 12.13
CA ILE A 157 3.74 3.64 12.29
C ILE A 157 3.20 2.46 13.10
N ALA A 158 3.64 1.24 12.78
CA ALA A 158 3.24 0.04 13.51
C ALA A 158 3.71 0.06 14.96
N GLU A 159 4.93 0.54 15.24
CA GLU A 159 5.48 0.71 16.59
C GLU A 159 4.68 1.74 17.43
N ARG A 160 4.01 2.70 16.78
CA ARG A 160 3.08 3.64 17.42
C ARG A 160 1.69 3.06 17.70
N GLY A 161 1.45 1.79 17.37
CA GLY A 161 0.19 1.10 17.59
C GLY A 161 -0.91 1.40 16.58
N VAL A 162 -0.58 2.01 15.45
CA VAL A 162 -1.53 2.23 14.34
C VAL A 162 -1.55 0.98 13.45
N GLN A 163 -2.74 0.45 13.19
CA GLN A 163 -2.90 -0.68 12.27
C GLN A 163 -2.53 -0.27 10.85
N LEU A 164 -1.59 -0.97 10.24
CA LEU A 164 -1.15 -0.71 8.88
C LEU A 164 -1.68 -1.79 7.95
N ILE A 165 -2.35 -1.37 6.88
CA ILE A 165 -2.79 -2.25 5.79
C ILE A 165 -2.11 -1.76 4.51
N GLY A 166 -1.27 -2.58 3.93
CA GLY A 166 -0.52 -2.17 2.74
C GLY A 166 -0.35 -3.28 1.73
N THR A 167 0.14 -2.91 0.55
CA THR A 167 0.59 -3.89 -0.45
C THR A 167 2.08 -3.74 -0.72
N ALA A 168 2.68 -4.82 -1.18
CA ALA A 168 4.02 -4.81 -1.74
C ALA A 168 4.08 -5.71 -2.97
N HIS A 169 5.05 -5.45 -3.83
CA HIS A 169 5.33 -6.34 -4.95
C HIS A 169 6.13 -7.56 -4.47
N GLY A 170 5.63 -8.73 -4.79
CA GLY A 170 6.28 -10.00 -4.51
C GLY A 170 5.36 -11.15 -4.90
N ASN A 171 5.94 -12.25 -5.39
CA ASN A 171 5.15 -13.40 -5.79
C ASN A 171 4.97 -14.39 -4.64
N ASN A 172 5.84 -14.34 -3.65
CA ASN A 172 5.81 -15.20 -2.46
C ASN A 172 6.50 -14.51 -1.27
N LEU A 173 6.35 -15.10 -0.10
CA LEU A 173 6.96 -14.62 1.14
C LEU A 173 8.50 -14.66 1.10
N ASP A 174 9.08 -15.65 0.44
CA ASP A 174 10.55 -15.78 0.33
C ASP A 174 11.14 -14.57 -0.38
N ASN A 175 10.48 -14.07 -1.43
CA ASN A 175 10.92 -12.87 -2.14
C ASN A 175 10.88 -11.63 -1.23
N LEU A 176 9.92 -11.55 -0.29
CA LEU A 176 9.84 -10.47 0.68
C LEU A 176 10.98 -10.56 1.70
N ILE A 177 11.25 -11.75 2.22
CA ILE A 177 12.33 -12.02 3.20
C ILE A 177 13.70 -11.71 2.59
N LEU A 178 13.90 -12.11 1.33
CA LEU A 178 15.18 -11.92 0.63
C LEU A 178 15.34 -10.50 0.06
N ASN A 179 14.29 -9.69 0.04
CA ASN A 179 14.36 -8.32 -0.45
C ASN A 179 14.88 -7.39 0.65
N PRO A 180 16.10 -6.86 0.54
CA PRO A 180 16.69 -6.01 1.58
C PRO A 180 15.86 -4.73 1.85
N THR A 181 15.07 -4.28 0.88
CA THR A 181 14.19 -3.12 1.00
C THR A 181 12.98 -3.41 1.90
N LEU A 182 12.44 -4.62 1.83
CA LEU A 182 11.18 -4.99 2.48
C LEU A 182 11.36 -5.88 3.70
N SER A 183 12.58 -6.44 3.91
CA SER A 183 12.88 -7.29 5.05
C SER A 183 12.63 -6.61 6.40
N ASP A 184 12.82 -5.29 6.46
CA ASP A 184 12.55 -4.50 7.67
C ASP A 184 11.06 -4.47 8.06
N LEU A 185 10.14 -4.64 7.10
CA LEU A 185 8.70 -4.73 7.37
C LEU A 185 8.34 -5.98 8.17
N ILE A 186 9.12 -7.04 8.03
CA ILE A 186 8.91 -8.32 8.68
C ILE A 186 9.83 -8.54 9.89
N GLY A 187 10.38 -7.47 10.45
CA GLY A 187 11.26 -7.51 11.62
C GLY A 187 12.75 -7.64 11.31
N GLY A 188 13.13 -7.57 10.03
CA GLY A 188 14.52 -7.68 9.60
C GLY A 188 15.05 -9.12 9.58
N ILE A 189 16.27 -9.27 9.12
CA ILE A 189 17.03 -10.52 9.15
C ILE A 189 18.26 -10.30 10.04
N ASP A 190 18.24 -10.90 11.22
CA ASP A 190 19.43 -10.91 12.06
C ASP A 190 20.36 -12.07 11.68
N ALA A 191 21.66 -11.82 11.77
CA ALA A 191 22.65 -12.85 11.57
C ALA A 191 22.99 -13.50 12.94
N VAL A 192 22.69 -14.77 13.08
CA VAL A 192 23.07 -15.54 14.26
C VAL A 192 24.35 -16.32 13.98
N THR A 193 25.36 -16.12 14.81
CA THR A 193 26.60 -16.88 14.74
C THR A 193 26.44 -18.16 15.58
N LEU A 194 26.44 -19.30 14.91
CA LEU A 194 26.38 -20.61 15.54
C LEU A 194 27.70 -20.97 16.18
N GLY A 195 27.66 -21.68 17.30
CA GLY A 195 28.85 -22.36 17.84
C GLY A 195 29.39 -23.40 16.87
N ASP A 196 30.69 -23.71 16.98
CA ASP A 196 31.38 -24.64 16.06
C ASP A 196 30.70 -26.01 15.96
N ASP A 197 30.22 -26.53 17.06
CA ASP A 197 29.56 -27.82 17.09
C ASP A 197 28.19 -27.84 16.43
N GLU A 198 27.43 -26.75 16.57
CA GLU A 198 26.11 -26.60 15.95
C GLU A 198 26.24 -26.37 14.45
N ALA A 199 27.21 -25.56 14.00
CA ALA A 199 27.50 -25.33 12.59
C ALA A 199 27.91 -26.63 11.89
N ARG A 200 28.72 -27.48 12.54
CA ARG A 200 29.10 -28.80 12.04
C ARG A 200 27.93 -29.78 11.98
N ARG A 201 27.07 -29.78 12.98
CA ARG A 201 25.85 -30.60 13.01
C ARG A 201 24.91 -30.28 11.85
N ARG A 202 24.70 -28.99 11.58
CA ARG A 202 23.81 -28.52 10.52
C ARG A 202 24.46 -28.49 9.14
N LYS A 203 25.78 -28.80 9.05
CA LYS A 203 26.55 -28.72 7.79
C LYS A 203 26.37 -27.37 7.08
N THR A 204 26.38 -26.27 7.84
CA THR A 204 26.12 -24.91 7.36
C THR A 204 27.25 -23.96 7.78
N GLN A 205 27.20 -22.73 7.26
CA GLN A 205 28.12 -21.68 7.69
C GLN A 205 27.85 -21.28 9.14
N LYS A 206 28.88 -20.80 9.85
CA LYS A 206 28.74 -20.33 11.24
C LYS A 206 27.72 -19.20 11.40
N THR A 207 27.66 -18.30 10.42
CA THR A 207 26.70 -17.18 10.43
C THR A 207 25.57 -17.50 9.48
N ILE A 208 24.37 -17.62 10.02
CA ILE A 208 23.15 -17.86 9.27
C ILE A 208 22.15 -16.71 9.49
N PRO A 209 21.44 -16.27 8.47
CA PRO A 209 20.35 -15.33 8.64
C PRO A 209 19.20 -16.01 9.40
N VAL A 210 18.63 -15.32 10.38
CA VAL A 210 17.46 -15.75 11.12
C VAL A 210 16.43 -14.63 11.09
N SER A 211 15.24 -14.94 10.59
CA SER A 211 14.11 -14.01 10.63
C SER A 211 13.36 -14.19 11.96
N TYR A 212 13.24 -13.10 12.71
CA TYR A 212 12.45 -13.05 13.96
C TYR A 212 11.03 -12.56 13.65
N THR A 213 10.23 -13.34 12.94
CA THR A 213 8.85 -12.96 12.71
C THR A 213 7.89 -14.08 13.04
N HIS A 214 6.87 -13.74 13.81
CA HIS A 214 5.64 -14.52 13.90
C HIS A 214 4.75 -14.17 12.68
N LEU A 215 5.24 -14.45 11.47
CA LEU A 215 4.42 -14.34 10.27
C LEU A 215 3.43 -15.52 10.25
N ARG A 216 2.15 -15.21 10.35
CA ARG A 216 1.11 -16.13 9.93
C ARG A 216 0.88 -15.90 8.44
N ALA A 217 1.52 -16.70 7.59
CA ALA A 217 1.20 -16.73 6.18
C ALA A 217 -0.13 -17.49 6.00
N HIS A 218 -1.13 -16.83 5.44
CA HIS A 218 -2.31 -17.50 4.90
C HIS A 218 -2.09 -17.60 3.39
N GLU A 219 -1.75 -18.78 2.91
CA GLU A 219 -1.79 -19.11 1.49
C GLU A 219 -3.25 -19.36 1.13
N THR A 220 -3.77 -18.53 0.24
CA THR A 220 -5.08 -18.78 -0.40
C THR A 220 -4.79 -19.53 -1.68
N LEU A 221 -5.25 -20.78 -1.77
CA LEU A 221 -5.26 -21.61 -2.98
C LEU A 221 -6.18 -21.02 -4.04
#